data_b82d061fff4643948942e5e577e16f85
#
_entry.id   b82d061fff4643948942e5e577e16f85
#
_cell.length_a   1.000
_cell.length_b   1.000
_cell.length_c   1.000
_cell.angle_alpha   90.00
_cell.angle_beta   90.00
_cell.angle_gamma   90.00
#
_symmetry.space_group_name_H-M   'P 1'
#
loop_
_entity.id
_entity.type
_entity.pdbx_description
1 polymer ?
#
loop_
_entity_poly.entity_id
_entity_poly.type
_entity_poly.pdbx_seq_one_letter_code
_entity_poly.pdbx_strand_id
1 'polypeptide(L)'
;MTLGDLAFEETGKFAGIRALPDGKVEATYQGTGKLFGADYSSIYTGVATPHGGTLIAEFNGICTTKDGDTIVVWAHGRGRPTGSGLKASWRGGVIWKASSPKFARLNSLPGMWGVGHR
;
A
#
# COMPACT_ATOMS: atom_id res chain seq x y z
N MET A 1 -11.38 17.79 11.28
CA MET A 1 -10.80 16.50 10.89
C MET A 1 -9.42 16.37 11.47
N THR A 2 -9.15 15.29 12.11
CA THR A 2 -7.83 15.02 12.67
C THR A 2 -7.00 14.28 11.63
N LEU A 3 -5.86 14.84 11.28
CA LEU A 3 -4.91 14.11 10.45
C LEU A 3 -4.43 12.91 11.23
N GLY A 4 -4.58 11.73 10.66
CA GLY A 4 -4.10 10.54 11.30
C GLY A 4 -5.17 9.65 11.89
N ASP A 5 -6.44 9.91 11.60
CA ASP A 5 -7.48 8.93 11.91
C ASP A 5 -7.13 7.62 11.20
N LEU A 6 -7.05 6.54 11.98
CA LEU A 6 -6.59 5.27 11.47
C LEU A 6 -7.71 4.57 10.71
N ALA A 7 -7.60 4.50 9.39
CA ALA A 7 -8.55 3.79 8.57
C ALA A 7 -8.21 2.31 8.48
N PHE A 8 -6.92 1.99 8.41
CA PHE A 8 -6.49 0.59 8.28
C PHE A 8 -5.13 0.37 8.93
N GLU A 9 -4.92 -0.84 9.38
CA GLU A 9 -3.62 -1.37 9.77
C GLU A 9 -3.42 -2.68 9.05
N GLU A 10 -2.22 -2.91 8.55
CA GLU A 10 -1.92 -4.08 7.77
C GLU A 10 -0.54 -4.59 8.08
N THR A 11 -0.40 -5.92 8.17
CA THR A 11 0.89 -6.60 8.19
C THR A 11 0.94 -7.57 7.04
N GLY A 12 2.13 -7.83 6.54
CA GLY A 12 2.27 -8.75 5.43
C GLY A 12 3.72 -8.90 5.01
N LYS A 13 3.91 -9.50 3.86
CA LYS A 13 5.25 -9.78 3.34
C LYS A 13 5.25 -9.76 1.82
N PHE A 14 6.43 -9.56 1.27
CA PHE A 14 6.63 -9.65 -0.17
C PHE A 14 6.56 -11.11 -0.60
N ALA A 15 5.75 -11.37 -1.62
CA ALA A 15 5.57 -12.71 -2.20
C ALA A 15 6.46 -12.93 -3.42
N GLY A 16 6.97 -11.87 -4.04
CA GLY A 16 7.88 -11.96 -5.16
C GLY A 16 8.53 -10.62 -5.41
N ILE A 17 9.79 -10.65 -5.82
CA ILE A 17 10.57 -9.45 -6.13
C ILE A 17 11.27 -9.70 -7.45
N ARG A 18 11.15 -8.75 -8.37
CA ARG A 18 11.74 -8.88 -9.71
C ARG A 18 12.48 -7.62 -10.08
N ALA A 19 13.72 -7.78 -10.54
CA ALA A 19 14.50 -6.68 -11.07
C ALA A 19 14.02 -6.34 -12.48
N LEU A 20 13.86 -5.06 -12.74
CA LEU A 20 13.48 -4.52 -14.06
C LEU A 20 14.63 -3.66 -14.60
N PRO A 21 14.60 -3.30 -15.89
CA PRO A 21 15.62 -2.41 -16.45
C PRO A 21 15.71 -1.08 -15.69
N ASP A 22 16.89 -0.47 -15.74
CA ASP A 22 17.18 0.86 -15.18
C ASP A 22 17.09 0.93 -13.66
N GLY A 23 17.35 -0.19 -12.98
CA GLY A 23 17.37 -0.23 -11.53
C GLY A 23 15.99 -0.25 -10.89
N LYS A 24 14.94 -0.41 -11.67
CA LYS A 24 13.59 -0.55 -11.14
C LYS A 24 13.39 -1.91 -10.50
N VAL A 25 12.52 -1.98 -9.51
CA VAL A 25 12.18 -3.23 -8.83
C VAL A 25 10.67 -3.36 -8.77
N GLU A 26 10.17 -4.51 -9.21
CA GLU A 26 8.76 -4.86 -9.06
C GLU A 26 8.63 -5.83 -7.90
N ALA A 27 7.62 -5.60 -7.06
CA ALA A 27 7.37 -6.48 -5.92
C ALA A 27 5.87 -6.69 -5.75
N THR A 28 5.50 -7.91 -5.34
CA THR A 28 4.15 -8.25 -4.94
C THR A 28 4.12 -8.42 -3.44
N TYR A 29 3.15 -7.77 -2.81
CA TYR A 29 2.98 -7.78 -1.36
C TYR A 29 1.63 -8.39 -1.03
N GLN A 30 1.60 -9.30 -0.06
CA GLN A 30 0.38 -9.90 0.45
C GLN A 30 0.25 -9.56 1.93
N GLY A 31 -0.92 -9.06 2.30
CA GLY A 31 -1.16 -8.62 3.65
C GLY A 31 -2.49 -9.04 4.21
N THR A 32 -2.62 -8.86 5.50
CA THR A 32 -3.88 -8.99 6.22
C THR A 32 -3.96 -7.86 7.22
N GLY A 33 -5.16 -7.44 7.52
CA GLY A 33 -5.32 -6.34 8.46
C GLY A 33 -6.77 -6.04 8.77
N LYS A 34 -6.99 -4.83 9.26
CA LYS A 34 -8.32 -4.32 9.57
C LYS A 34 -8.54 -2.99 8.87
N LEU A 35 -9.70 -2.85 8.25
CA LEU A 35 -10.15 -1.63 7.58
C LEU A 35 -11.41 -1.16 8.28
N PHE A 36 -11.33 -0.05 9.01
CA PHE A 36 -12.40 0.42 9.90
C PHE A 36 -12.95 -0.71 10.79
N GLY A 37 -12.04 -1.54 11.32
CA GLY A 37 -12.40 -2.65 12.19
C GLY A 37 -12.78 -3.94 11.50
N ALA A 38 -12.92 -3.96 10.18
CA ALA A 38 -13.27 -5.17 9.42
C ALA A 38 -12.01 -5.90 8.95
N ASP A 39 -11.96 -7.20 9.18
CA ASP A 39 -10.84 -8.02 8.73
C ASP A 39 -10.81 -8.09 7.20
N TYR A 40 -9.61 -8.00 6.64
CA TYR A 40 -9.41 -8.12 5.19
C TYR A 40 -8.07 -8.78 4.87
N SER A 41 -7.96 -9.26 3.65
CA SER A 41 -6.68 -9.65 3.05
C SER A 41 -6.43 -8.79 1.81
N SER A 42 -5.17 -8.63 1.46
CA SER A 42 -4.77 -7.77 0.37
C SER A 42 -3.68 -8.39 -0.49
N ILE A 43 -3.65 -7.95 -1.73
CA ILE A 43 -2.54 -8.20 -2.63
C ILE A 43 -2.27 -6.92 -3.41
N TYR A 44 -1.00 -6.50 -3.42
CA TYR A 44 -0.57 -5.31 -4.16
C TYR A 44 0.63 -5.67 -5.01
N THR A 45 0.71 -5.06 -6.20
CA THR A 45 1.91 -5.09 -7.02
C THR A 45 2.41 -3.68 -7.17
N GLY A 46 3.68 -3.47 -6.90
CA GLY A 46 4.30 -2.16 -6.98
C GLY A 46 5.58 -2.19 -7.80
N VAL A 47 5.90 -1.02 -8.36
CA VAL A 47 7.17 -0.79 -9.05
C VAL A 47 7.86 0.38 -8.37
N ALA A 48 9.07 0.15 -7.90
CA ALA A 48 9.91 1.18 -7.31
C ALA A 48 10.97 1.61 -8.31
N THR A 49 11.12 2.92 -8.48
CA THR A 49 12.07 3.54 -9.40
C THR A 49 13.04 4.39 -8.61
N PRO A 50 14.37 4.21 -8.80
CA PRO A 50 15.35 5.11 -8.18
C PRO A 50 15.17 6.55 -8.63
N HIS A 51 15.30 7.49 -7.72
CA HIS A 51 15.15 8.90 -8.02
C HIS A 51 15.94 9.74 -7.01
N GLY A 52 17.14 10.16 -7.39
CA GLY A 52 17.94 11.09 -6.59
C GLY A 52 18.22 10.64 -5.16
N GLY A 53 18.64 9.39 -4.96
CA GLY A 53 18.93 8.86 -3.63
C GLY A 53 17.71 8.38 -2.85
N THR A 54 16.53 8.50 -3.45
CA THR A 54 15.29 7.97 -2.90
C THR A 54 14.67 7.00 -3.89
N LEU A 55 13.50 6.48 -3.55
CA LEU A 55 12.72 5.62 -4.44
C LEU A 55 11.33 6.23 -4.62
N ILE A 56 10.81 6.14 -5.84
CA ILE A 56 9.42 6.49 -6.12
C ILE A 56 8.71 5.19 -6.46
N ALA A 57 7.52 4.97 -5.90
CA ALA A 57 6.79 3.75 -6.19
C ALA A 57 5.33 4.01 -6.48
N GLU A 58 4.77 3.15 -7.33
CA GLU A 58 3.33 3.04 -7.56
C GLU A 58 2.90 1.63 -7.22
N PHE A 59 1.75 1.52 -6.57
CA PHE A 59 1.17 0.25 -6.18
C PHE A 59 -0.27 0.17 -6.67
N ASN A 60 -0.65 -1.01 -7.14
CA ASN A 60 -2.03 -1.33 -7.48
C ASN A 60 -2.41 -2.60 -6.77
N GLY A 61 -3.61 -2.66 -6.23
CA GLY A 61 -4.00 -3.84 -5.52
C GLY A 61 -5.48 -3.93 -5.19
N ILE A 62 -5.79 -4.97 -4.46
CA ILE A 62 -7.15 -5.30 -4.06
C ILE A 62 -7.14 -5.72 -2.60
N CYS A 63 -8.09 -5.18 -1.84
CA CYS A 63 -8.41 -5.67 -0.51
C CYS A 63 -9.74 -6.42 -0.59
N THR A 64 -9.79 -7.59 0.03
CA THR A 64 -11.02 -8.38 0.12
C THR A 64 -11.36 -8.58 1.58
N THR A 65 -12.53 -8.12 1.99
CA THR A 65 -12.97 -8.27 3.37
C THR A 65 -13.45 -9.69 3.65
N LYS A 66 -13.57 -10.03 4.91
CA LYS A 66 -14.07 -11.33 5.33
C LYS A 66 -15.46 -11.61 4.76
N ASP A 67 -16.27 -10.59 4.58
CA ASP A 67 -17.63 -10.72 4.05
C ASP A 67 -17.69 -10.70 2.52
N GLY A 68 -16.52 -10.65 1.86
CA GLY A 68 -16.45 -10.71 0.41
C GLY A 68 -16.51 -9.38 -0.31
N ASP A 69 -16.49 -8.25 0.40
CA ASP A 69 -16.42 -6.94 -0.24
C ASP A 69 -15.02 -6.74 -0.84
N THR A 70 -14.98 -6.16 -2.03
CA THR A 70 -13.74 -5.90 -2.74
C THR A 70 -13.51 -4.40 -2.85
N ILE A 71 -12.29 -3.99 -2.52
CA ILE A 71 -11.89 -2.59 -2.58
C ILE A 71 -10.62 -2.52 -3.43
N VAL A 72 -10.70 -1.80 -4.54
CA VAL A 72 -9.55 -1.57 -5.40
C VAL A 72 -8.73 -0.43 -4.82
N VAL A 73 -7.40 -0.60 -4.82
CA VAL A 73 -6.48 0.35 -4.22
C VAL A 73 -5.46 0.79 -5.25
N TRP A 74 -5.25 2.09 -5.32
CA TRP A 74 -4.13 2.67 -6.04
C TRP A 74 -3.36 3.56 -5.06
N ALA A 75 -2.04 3.37 -5.00
CA ALA A 75 -1.21 4.13 -4.08
C ALA A 75 0.08 4.53 -4.76
N HIS A 76 0.66 5.62 -4.32
CA HIS A 76 1.98 6.03 -4.72
C HIS A 76 2.74 6.55 -3.50
N GLY A 77 4.05 6.52 -3.59
CA GLY A 77 4.82 6.97 -2.45
C GLY A 77 6.29 7.18 -2.75
N ARG A 78 6.97 7.67 -1.74
CA ARG A 78 8.40 7.87 -1.75
C ARG A 78 9.02 7.04 -0.65
N GLY A 79 10.10 6.34 -0.99
CA GLY A 79 10.85 5.52 -0.06
C GLY A 79 12.22 6.10 0.20
N ARG A 80 12.66 6.01 1.45
CA ARG A 80 14.02 6.35 1.85
C ARG A 80 14.70 5.07 2.29
N PRO A 81 15.83 4.69 1.68
CA PRO A 81 16.59 3.53 2.13
C PRO A 81 16.98 3.69 3.59
N THR A 82 16.79 2.64 4.37
CA THR A 82 17.06 2.65 5.81
C THR A 82 18.24 1.77 6.20
N GLY A 83 18.91 1.19 5.22
CA GLY A 83 20.05 0.32 5.45
C GLY A 83 20.47 -0.35 4.17
N SER A 84 21.14 -1.48 4.29
CA SER A 84 21.55 -2.27 3.14
C SER A 84 20.37 -3.05 2.55
N GLY A 85 20.46 -3.37 1.28
CA GLY A 85 19.45 -4.15 0.57
C GLY A 85 18.23 -3.32 0.21
N LEU A 86 17.06 -3.94 0.27
CA LEU A 86 15.80 -3.34 -0.19
C LEU A 86 14.98 -2.68 0.93
N LYS A 87 15.59 -2.51 2.09
CA LYS A 87 14.89 -1.88 3.22
C LYS A 87 14.70 -0.39 2.98
N ALA A 88 13.47 0.07 3.19
CA ALA A 88 13.14 1.47 3.03
C ALA A 88 11.97 1.84 3.94
N SER A 89 11.92 3.10 4.31
CA SER A 89 10.77 3.69 4.96
C SER A 89 9.94 4.40 3.90
N TRP A 90 8.64 4.16 3.87
CA TRP A 90 7.74 4.62 2.83
C TRP A 90 6.65 5.54 3.35
N ARG A 91 6.31 6.55 2.56
CA ARG A 91 5.16 7.42 2.80
C ARG A 91 4.53 7.80 1.47
N GLY A 92 3.22 7.94 1.45
CA GLY A 92 2.53 8.32 0.23
C GLY A 92 1.05 8.49 0.38
N GLY A 93 0.40 8.63 -0.77
CA GLY A 93 -1.03 8.77 -0.89
C GLY A 93 -1.69 7.48 -1.37
N VAL A 94 -2.95 7.32 -1.04
CA VAL A 94 -3.74 6.17 -1.45
C VAL A 94 -5.13 6.61 -1.87
N ILE A 95 -5.64 5.97 -2.91
CA ILE A 95 -7.00 6.16 -3.41
C ILE A 95 -7.67 4.79 -3.40
N TRP A 96 -8.88 4.74 -2.88
CA TRP A 96 -9.67 3.52 -2.83
C TRP A 96 -10.88 3.63 -3.74
N LYS A 97 -11.29 2.49 -4.29
CA LYS A 97 -12.54 2.37 -5.00
C LYS A 97 -13.28 1.16 -4.46
N ALA A 98 -14.32 1.42 -3.68
CA ALA A 98 -15.16 0.39 -3.10
C ALA A 98 -16.50 0.35 -3.83
N SER A 99 -16.96 -0.84 -4.18
CA SER A 99 -18.26 -1.04 -4.83
C SER A 99 -19.39 -1.27 -3.82
N SER A 100 -19.05 -1.67 -2.60
CA SER A 100 -20.02 -1.95 -1.56
C SER A 100 -20.46 -0.66 -0.86
N PRO A 101 -21.75 -0.48 -0.57
CA PRO A 101 -22.23 0.67 0.21
C PRO A 101 -21.56 0.78 1.58
N LYS A 102 -21.20 -0.33 2.19
CA LYS A 102 -20.54 -0.36 3.50
C LYS A 102 -19.23 0.42 3.53
N PHE A 103 -18.49 0.43 2.42
CA PHE A 103 -17.21 1.11 2.32
C PHE A 103 -17.23 2.28 1.34
N ALA A 104 -18.42 2.73 0.92
CA ALA A 104 -18.56 3.76 -0.10
C ALA A 104 -17.89 5.09 0.28
N ARG A 105 -17.77 5.38 1.57
CA ARG A 105 -17.10 6.61 2.03
C ARG A 105 -15.63 6.66 1.63
N LEU A 106 -14.99 5.53 1.39
CA LEU A 106 -13.60 5.49 0.94
C LEU A 106 -13.43 6.14 -0.43
N ASN A 107 -14.45 6.11 -1.26
CA ASN A 107 -14.37 6.65 -2.62
C ASN A 107 -14.13 8.16 -2.68
N SER A 108 -14.46 8.87 -1.61
CA SER A 108 -14.33 10.32 -1.53
C SER A 108 -13.26 10.79 -0.55
N LEU A 109 -12.55 9.88 0.10
CA LEU A 109 -11.54 10.23 1.09
C LEU A 109 -10.14 10.19 0.48
N PRO A 110 -9.36 11.28 0.61
CA PRO A 110 -7.92 11.18 0.37
C PRO A 110 -7.30 10.43 1.54
N GLY A 111 -6.44 9.49 1.22
CA GLY A 111 -5.74 8.73 2.25
C GLY A 111 -4.25 8.94 2.18
N MET A 112 -3.59 8.80 3.33
CA MET A 112 -2.15 8.79 3.46
C MET A 112 -1.73 7.48 4.11
N TRP A 113 -0.61 6.95 3.69
CA TRP A 113 -0.08 5.71 4.24
C TRP A 113 1.40 5.85 4.55
N GLY A 114 1.86 5.01 5.45
CA GLY A 114 3.27 4.93 5.75
C GLY A 114 3.64 3.55 6.24
N VAL A 115 4.84 3.11 5.87
CA VAL A 115 5.44 1.86 6.33
C VAL A 115 6.82 2.19 6.81
N GLY A 116 7.11 1.85 8.04
CA GLY A 116 8.41 2.06 8.64
C GLY A 116 9.02 0.76 9.10
N HIS A 117 10.33 0.75 9.19
CA HIS A 117 11.07 -0.32 9.81
C HIS A 117 11.34 0.11 11.24
N ARG A 118 10.89 -0.68 12.16
CA ARG A 118 11.13 -0.42 13.58
C ARG A 118 12.27 -1.29 14.09
#